data_54ca7b90ed816623efb4000f8e9a8219
#
_entry.id   54ca7b90ed816623efb4000f8e9a8219
#
_cell.length_a   1.000
_cell.length_b   1.000
_cell.length_c   1.000
_cell.angle_alpha   90.00
_cell.angle_beta   90.00
_cell.angle_gamma   90.00
#
_symmetry.space_group_name_H-M   'P 1'
#
loop_
_entity.id
_entity.type
_entity.pdbx_description
1 polymer ?
#
loop_
_entity_poly.entity_id
_entity_poly.type
_entity_poly.pdbx_seq_one_letter_code
_entity_poly.pdbx_strand_id
1 'polypeptide(L)'
;MMKELEQLPIPLLLWYRENARVLPWRSDPTPYRVWISEIMLQQTRVEAVKPYFDRFMEELPEVKDLAEVDEEKLMKLWEGLGYYNRARNLKAAAQTIVKEYDGKLPNDYDQLLSLKGIGMYTAGAIASIAYDIRVPAVDGNVLRVMARLLGDDSDILKEKTKKEMAERVMEIMPDQRAGDFNQALIELGAIVCVPNGEPKCCECPWDTVCTAYREDLIGRLPVKKPKKKRKIEKRTVFVIETDSMVALHKREEKGLLAGLWEFPNILGKCSQDLVEETLDGWGMSDCVYEFTHEGKHIFSHIEWQMSGVLVSLKEPVESEELTWVSKKDLEEEYAIPSAFEMFRESLQSVY
;
A
#
# COMPACT_ATOMS: atom_id res chain seq x y z
N MET A 1 -4.57 -32.65 20.66
CA MET A 1 -4.82 -31.29 20.14
C MET A 1 -4.02 -30.21 20.87
N MET A 2 -4.17 -29.91 22.21
CA MET A 2 -3.34 -28.89 22.85
C MET A 2 -1.83 -29.21 22.85
N LYS A 3 -1.41 -30.44 23.18
CA LYS A 3 0.02 -30.85 23.13
C LYS A 3 0.65 -30.81 21.73
N GLU A 4 -0.14 -30.95 20.68
CA GLU A 4 0.33 -30.86 19.30
C GLU A 4 0.54 -29.39 18.89
N LEU A 5 -0.29 -28.48 19.40
CA LEU A 5 -0.14 -27.04 19.14
C LEU A 5 1.12 -26.46 19.81
N GLU A 6 1.51 -26.93 20.99
CA GLU A 6 2.71 -26.50 21.70
C GLU A 6 4.01 -26.83 20.93
N GLN A 7 3.97 -27.80 20.01
CA GLN A 7 5.15 -28.18 19.21
C GLN A 7 5.26 -27.43 17.88
N LEU A 8 4.25 -26.66 17.47
CA LEU A 8 4.23 -25.94 16.19
C LEU A 8 5.36 -24.90 16.00
N PRO A 9 5.82 -24.17 17.02
CA PRO A 9 6.85 -23.15 16.83
C PRO A 9 8.19 -23.71 16.36
N ILE A 10 8.60 -24.87 16.85
CA ILE A 10 9.94 -25.41 16.56
C ILE A 10 10.14 -25.72 15.10
N PRO A 11 9.31 -26.54 14.42
CA PRO A 11 9.49 -26.82 12.99
C PRO A 11 9.32 -25.56 12.13
N LEU A 12 8.44 -24.61 12.52
CA LEU A 12 8.27 -23.36 11.80
C LEU A 12 9.53 -22.47 11.88
N LEU A 13 10.13 -22.32 13.04
CA LEU A 13 11.33 -21.52 13.23
C LEU A 13 12.56 -22.14 12.57
N LEU A 14 12.67 -23.49 12.55
CA LEU A 14 13.72 -24.20 11.82
C LEU A 14 13.57 -23.97 10.31
N TRP A 15 12.37 -24.15 9.79
CA TRP A 15 12.05 -23.87 8.39
C TRP A 15 12.37 -22.42 8.01
N TYR A 16 11.95 -21.46 8.82
CA TYR A 16 12.19 -20.04 8.58
C TYR A 16 13.67 -19.70 8.48
N ARG A 17 14.49 -20.24 9.36
CA ARG A 17 15.95 -20.02 9.33
C ARG A 17 16.58 -20.46 7.99
N GLU A 18 16.04 -21.50 7.36
CA GLU A 18 16.59 -22.07 6.12
C GLU A 18 15.97 -21.46 4.86
N ASN A 19 14.74 -20.95 4.94
CA ASN A 19 13.94 -20.55 3.77
C ASN A 19 13.57 -19.06 3.73
N ALA A 20 13.92 -18.27 4.75
CA ALA A 20 13.60 -16.85 4.80
C ALA A 20 14.23 -16.10 3.63
N ARG A 21 13.42 -15.31 2.90
CA ARG A 21 13.93 -14.43 1.86
C ARG A 21 14.82 -13.34 2.45
N VAL A 22 15.90 -13.02 1.74
CA VAL A 22 16.73 -11.85 2.07
C VAL A 22 15.99 -10.59 1.63
N LEU A 23 15.67 -9.72 2.59
CA LEU A 23 14.93 -8.50 2.36
C LEU A 23 15.66 -7.32 3.03
N PRO A 24 15.71 -6.10 2.38
CA PRO A 24 16.47 -4.97 2.90
C PRO A 24 16.13 -4.57 4.35
N TRP A 25 14.85 -4.70 4.73
CA TRP A 25 14.37 -4.36 6.09
C TRP A 25 14.59 -5.47 7.14
N ARG A 26 15.12 -6.64 6.74
CA ARG A 26 15.44 -7.75 7.64
C ARG A 26 16.91 -7.80 8.04
N SER A 27 17.80 -7.18 7.26
CA SER A 27 19.25 -7.18 7.53
C SER A 27 19.61 -6.35 8.76
N ASP A 28 18.87 -5.28 9.02
CA ASP A 28 19.00 -4.40 10.18
C ASP A 28 17.60 -3.95 10.62
N PRO A 29 16.90 -4.76 11.45
CA PRO A 29 15.49 -4.56 11.77
C PRO A 29 15.30 -3.55 12.91
N THR A 30 15.79 -2.30 12.73
CA THR A 30 15.48 -1.24 13.68
C THR A 30 13.99 -0.94 13.73
N PRO A 31 13.43 -0.43 14.83
CA PRO A 31 11.99 -0.13 14.93
C PRO A 31 11.48 0.76 13.80
N TYR A 32 12.27 1.74 13.37
CA TYR A 32 11.94 2.63 12.28
C TYR A 32 11.89 1.89 10.94
N ARG A 33 12.89 1.09 10.61
CA ARG A 33 12.95 0.31 9.37
C ARG A 33 11.83 -0.72 9.28
N VAL A 34 11.52 -1.40 10.38
CA VAL A 34 10.38 -2.30 10.47
C VAL A 34 9.08 -1.55 10.22
N TRP A 35 8.86 -0.43 10.89
CA TRP A 35 7.66 0.38 10.72
C TRP A 35 7.46 0.83 9.26
N ILE A 36 8.48 1.41 8.63
CA ILE A 36 8.40 1.89 7.25
C ILE A 36 8.10 0.72 6.29
N SER A 37 8.83 -0.39 6.41
CA SER A 37 8.61 -1.56 5.55
C SER A 37 7.21 -2.13 5.69
N GLU A 38 6.70 -2.26 6.93
CA GLU A 38 5.36 -2.79 7.18
C GLU A 38 4.25 -1.91 6.59
N ILE A 39 4.41 -0.59 6.65
CA ILE A 39 3.46 0.33 6.01
C ILE A 39 3.58 0.27 4.48
N MET A 40 4.78 0.19 3.90
CA MET A 40 4.96 0.06 2.46
C MET A 40 4.37 -1.25 1.91
N LEU A 41 4.52 -2.35 2.65
CA LEU A 41 4.01 -3.68 2.28
C LEU A 41 2.48 -3.82 2.34
N GLN A 42 1.78 -2.87 2.97
CA GLN A 42 0.31 -2.88 2.95
C GLN A 42 -0.21 -2.78 1.52
N GLN A 43 -0.81 -3.86 1.02
CA GLN A 43 -1.39 -3.98 -0.33
C GLN A 43 -0.38 -3.78 -1.49
N THR A 44 0.92 -3.82 -1.21
CA THR A 44 1.98 -3.71 -2.21
C THR A 44 2.85 -4.97 -2.18
N ARG A 45 3.26 -5.45 -3.34
CA ARG A 45 4.11 -6.67 -3.45
C ARG A 45 5.53 -6.37 -2.98
N VAL A 46 6.16 -7.36 -2.35
CA VAL A 46 7.52 -7.27 -1.79
C VAL A 46 8.53 -6.74 -2.82
N GLU A 47 8.54 -7.29 -4.04
CA GLU A 47 9.50 -6.88 -5.08
C GLU A 47 9.32 -5.43 -5.50
N ALA A 48 8.09 -4.94 -5.53
CA ALA A 48 7.83 -3.53 -5.81
C ALA A 48 8.29 -2.61 -4.67
N VAL A 49 8.22 -3.06 -3.41
CA VAL A 49 8.59 -2.25 -2.24
C VAL A 49 10.10 -2.06 -2.11
N LYS A 50 10.93 -3.04 -2.50
CA LYS A 50 12.38 -2.99 -2.32
C LYS A 50 13.03 -1.66 -2.76
N PRO A 51 12.90 -1.22 -4.02
CA PRO A 51 13.53 0.02 -4.48
C PRO A 51 12.95 1.27 -3.79
N TYR A 52 11.68 1.26 -3.38
CA TYR A 52 11.09 2.36 -2.62
C TYR A 52 11.65 2.44 -1.20
N PHE A 53 11.80 1.29 -0.56
CA PHE A 53 12.35 1.22 0.78
C PHE A 53 13.81 1.73 0.82
N ASP A 54 14.64 1.29 -0.12
CA ASP A 54 16.04 1.70 -0.18
C ASP A 54 16.14 3.22 -0.40
N ARG A 55 15.44 3.78 -1.37
CA ARG A 55 15.39 5.23 -1.61
C ARG A 55 14.82 6.01 -0.42
N PHE A 56 13.77 5.51 0.21
CA PHE A 56 13.16 6.16 1.37
C PHE A 56 14.12 6.20 2.57
N MET A 57 14.87 5.11 2.81
CA MET A 57 15.86 5.05 3.88
C MET A 57 17.10 5.92 3.61
N GLU A 58 17.43 6.16 2.34
CA GLU A 58 18.49 7.08 1.94
C GLU A 58 18.09 8.55 2.17
N GLU A 59 16.87 8.92 1.78
CA GLU A 59 16.37 10.29 1.88
C GLU A 59 15.87 10.68 3.28
N LEU A 60 15.32 9.73 4.02
CA LEU A 60 14.71 9.92 5.35
C LEU A 60 15.18 8.80 6.30
N PRO A 61 16.47 8.79 6.68
CA PRO A 61 17.07 7.71 7.47
C PRO A 61 16.53 7.62 8.90
N GLU A 62 15.98 8.70 9.46
CA GLU A 62 15.52 8.77 10.84
C GLU A 62 14.06 9.27 10.95
N VAL A 63 13.45 8.98 12.10
CA VAL A 63 12.08 9.45 12.40
C VAL A 63 11.96 10.97 12.30
N LYS A 64 13.01 11.70 12.70
CA LYS A 64 13.03 13.16 12.65
C LYS A 64 12.98 13.68 11.23
N ASP A 65 13.71 13.07 10.31
CA ASP A 65 13.70 13.45 8.89
C ASP A 65 12.30 13.29 8.29
N LEU A 66 11.62 12.17 8.62
CA LEU A 66 10.24 11.94 8.21
C LEU A 66 9.24 12.93 8.84
N ALA A 67 9.48 13.35 10.08
CA ALA A 67 8.63 14.33 10.76
C ALA A 67 8.74 15.73 10.11
N GLU A 68 9.92 16.10 9.65
CA GLU A 68 10.27 17.42 9.14
C GLU A 68 10.17 17.53 7.60
N VAL A 69 10.15 16.41 6.86
CA VAL A 69 10.10 16.41 5.39
C VAL A 69 8.92 17.23 4.86
N ASP A 70 9.14 17.95 3.78
CA ASP A 70 8.05 18.61 3.05
C ASP A 70 7.02 17.61 2.54
N GLU A 71 5.73 17.98 2.49
CA GLU A 71 4.67 17.05 2.08
C GLU A 71 4.79 16.67 0.60
N GLU A 72 5.15 17.60 -0.27
CA GLU A 72 5.27 17.32 -1.71
C GLU A 72 6.44 16.37 -1.96
N LYS A 73 7.60 16.61 -1.30
CA LYS A 73 8.73 15.66 -1.33
C LYS A 73 8.34 14.28 -0.82
N LEU A 74 7.59 14.18 0.28
CA LEU A 74 7.12 12.90 0.81
C LEU A 74 6.18 12.19 -0.18
N MET A 75 5.25 12.92 -0.80
CA MET A 75 4.35 12.35 -1.81
C MET A 75 5.14 11.88 -3.04
N LYS A 76 6.18 12.60 -3.44
CA LYS A 76 7.06 12.20 -4.54
C LYS A 76 7.84 10.92 -4.23
N LEU A 77 8.40 10.79 -3.03
CA LEU A 77 9.05 9.56 -2.57
C LEU A 77 8.10 8.35 -2.54
N TRP A 78 6.79 8.61 -2.38
CA TRP A 78 5.73 7.61 -2.31
C TRP A 78 5.04 7.33 -3.64
N GLU A 79 5.35 8.11 -4.69
CA GLU A 79 4.73 8.00 -6.02
C GLU A 79 4.83 6.56 -6.56
N GLY A 80 3.70 6.00 -7.00
CA GLY A 80 3.61 4.62 -7.50
C GLY A 80 3.23 3.56 -6.45
N LEU A 81 3.46 3.77 -5.15
CA LEU A 81 3.02 2.83 -4.10
C LEU A 81 1.50 2.84 -3.85
N GLY A 82 0.82 3.94 -4.22
CA GLY A 82 -0.60 4.13 -3.96
C GLY A 82 -0.97 4.29 -2.49
N TYR A 83 -2.27 4.47 -2.21
CA TYR A 83 -2.76 4.66 -0.83
C TYR A 83 -1.97 5.72 -0.05
N TYR A 84 -1.84 6.92 -0.62
CA TYR A 84 -1.00 8.03 -0.14
C TYR A 84 -1.29 8.47 1.31
N ASN A 85 -2.50 8.20 1.81
CA ASN A 85 -2.80 8.39 3.23
C ASN A 85 -1.87 7.61 4.16
N ARG A 86 -1.23 6.54 3.68
CA ARG A 86 -0.20 5.82 4.45
C ARG A 86 1.01 6.72 4.71
N ALA A 87 1.50 7.42 3.69
CA ALA A 87 2.62 8.35 3.82
C ALA A 87 2.27 9.53 4.74
N ARG A 88 1.08 10.13 4.60
CA ARG A 88 0.62 11.19 5.50
C ARG A 88 0.49 10.71 6.95
N ASN A 89 -0.03 9.52 7.16
CA ASN A 89 -0.11 8.93 8.50
C ASN A 89 1.27 8.65 9.08
N LEU A 90 2.23 8.19 8.26
CA LEU A 90 3.63 8.03 8.67
C LEU A 90 4.21 9.36 9.17
N LYS A 91 4.09 10.45 8.39
CA LYS A 91 4.57 11.77 8.78
C LYS A 91 3.90 12.26 10.08
N ALA A 92 2.59 12.14 10.18
CA ALA A 92 1.86 12.56 11.38
C ALA A 92 2.25 11.73 12.63
N ALA A 93 2.47 10.43 12.48
CA ALA A 93 2.98 9.58 13.57
C ALA A 93 4.43 9.93 13.92
N ALA A 94 5.29 10.20 12.93
CA ALA A 94 6.68 10.63 13.15
C ALA A 94 6.72 11.94 13.96
N GLN A 95 5.86 12.92 13.63
CA GLN A 95 5.72 14.16 14.41
C GLN A 95 5.33 13.90 15.87
N THR A 96 4.39 12.96 16.09
CA THR A 96 4.02 12.55 17.45
C THR A 96 5.19 11.88 18.17
N ILE A 97 5.94 10.99 17.48
CA ILE A 97 7.09 10.30 18.07
C ILE A 97 8.21 11.29 18.43
N VAL A 98 8.49 12.27 17.59
CA VAL A 98 9.48 13.33 17.92
C VAL A 98 9.04 14.14 19.13
N LYS A 99 7.76 14.51 19.18
CA LYS A 99 7.21 15.36 20.24
C LYS A 99 7.07 14.66 21.59
N GLU A 100 6.62 13.41 21.61
CA GLU A 100 6.17 12.72 22.82
C GLU A 100 7.09 11.59 23.27
N TYR A 101 7.98 11.09 22.38
CA TYR A 101 8.86 9.93 22.61
C TYR A 101 10.32 10.19 22.25
N ASP A 102 10.74 11.47 22.26
CA ASP A 102 12.14 11.87 21.99
C ASP A 102 12.72 11.28 20.69
N GLY A 103 11.88 11.22 19.64
CA GLY A 103 12.26 10.71 18.32
C GLY A 103 12.45 9.19 18.22
N LYS A 104 12.12 8.43 19.26
CA LYS A 104 12.24 6.96 19.28
C LYS A 104 10.88 6.30 19.31
N LEU A 105 10.67 5.30 18.46
CA LEU A 105 9.45 4.51 18.55
C LEU A 105 9.31 3.89 19.95
N PRO A 106 8.12 3.95 20.56
CA PRO A 106 7.90 3.34 21.87
C PRO A 106 8.05 1.81 21.80
N ASN A 107 8.63 1.23 22.86
CA ASN A 107 8.78 -0.21 23.04
C ASN A 107 7.60 -0.82 23.82
N ASP A 108 6.41 -0.31 23.60
CA ASP A 108 5.17 -0.72 24.23
C ASP A 108 4.07 -0.85 23.17
N TYR A 109 3.35 -1.97 23.21
CA TYR A 109 2.35 -2.29 22.18
C TYR A 109 1.18 -1.30 22.17
N ASP A 110 0.69 -0.87 23.34
CA ASP A 110 -0.46 0.04 23.43
C ASP A 110 -0.07 1.45 22.99
N GLN A 111 1.15 1.88 23.32
CA GLN A 111 1.69 3.15 22.85
C GLN A 111 1.89 3.13 21.31
N LEU A 112 2.43 2.04 20.75
CA LEU A 112 2.51 1.88 19.30
C LEU A 112 1.13 1.94 18.65
N LEU A 113 0.14 1.27 19.23
CA LEU A 113 -1.24 1.25 18.72
C LEU A 113 -1.91 2.62 18.76
N SER A 114 -1.49 3.52 19.65
CA SER A 114 -2.02 4.89 19.75
C SER A 114 -1.53 5.81 18.63
N LEU A 115 -0.46 5.45 17.92
CA LEU A 115 0.12 6.26 16.84
C LEU A 115 -0.75 6.21 15.58
N LYS A 116 -0.85 7.34 14.90
CA LYS A 116 -1.70 7.48 13.72
C LYS A 116 -1.27 6.53 12.59
N GLY A 117 -2.20 5.74 12.09
CA GLY A 117 -1.97 4.80 11.01
C GLY A 117 -1.32 3.47 11.43
N ILE A 118 -1.05 3.27 12.71
CA ILE A 118 -0.56 2.01 13.26
C ILE A 118 -1.76 1.24 13.84
N GLY A 119 -2.13 0.15 13.17
CA GLY A 119 -3.16 -0.79 13.64
C GLY A 119 -2.55 -2.00 14.36
N MET A 120 -3.39 -2.90 14.85
CA MET A 120 -2.99 -4.10 15.62
C MET A 120 -1.88 -4.91 14.93
N TYR A 121 -1.99 -5.11 13.62
CA TYR A 121 -0.96 -5.81 12.85
C TYR A 121 0.39 -5.09 12.90
N THR A 122 0.40 -3.80 12.53
CA THR A 122 1.66 -3.04 12.45
C THR A 122 2.28 -2.85 13.84
N ALA A 123 1.46 -2.59 14.87
CA ALA A 123 1.93 -2.54 16.25
C ALA A 123 2.55 -3.89 16.69
N GLY A 124 1.88 -5.01 16.37
CA GLY A 124 2.39 -6.34 16.65
C GLY A 124 3.69 -6.66 15.92
N ALA A 125 3.80 -6.25 14.65
CA ALA A 125 5.02 -6.44 13.87
C ALA A 125 6.20 -5.63 14.45
N ILE A 126 6.02 -4.33 14.73
CA ILE A 126 7.06 -3.50 15.34
C ILE A 126 7.46 -4.05 16.71
N ALA A 127 6.48 -4.29 17.58
CA ALA A 127 6.73 -4.74 18.95
C ALA A 127 7.47 -6.10 18.98
N SER A 128 7.09 -7.04 18.12
CA SER A 128 7.72 -8.36 18.11
C SER A 128 9.06 -8.37 17.36
N ILE A 129 9.14 -7.77 16.17
CA ILE A 129 10.34 -7.86 15.31
C ILE A 129 11.48 -7.00 15.86
N ALA A 130 11.16 -5.78 16.31
CA ALA A 130 12.20 -4.86 16.75
C ALA A 130 12.52 -4.93 18.25
N TYR A 131 11.57 -5.38 19.08
CA TYR A 131 11.71 -5.39 20.54
C TYR A 131 11.54 -6.78 21.17
N ASP A 132 11.29 -7.82 20.36
CA ASP A 132 10.98 -9.19 20.79
C ASP A 132 9.86 -9.30 21.83
N ILE A 133 8.91 -8.35 21.80
CA ILE A 133 7.73 -8.39 22.68
C ILE A 133 6.79 -9.47 22.16
N ARG A 134 6.31 -10.32 23.06
CA ARG A 134 5.43 -11.44 22.76
C ARG A 134 4.01 -10.97 22.44
N VAL A 135 3.79 -10.52 21.19
CA VAL A 135 2.50 -10.09 20.64
C VAL A 135 2.34 -10.57 19.21
N PRO A 136 1.13 -10.97 18.77
CA PRO A 136 0.92 -11.49 17.42
C PRO A 136 0.85 -10.37 16.37
N ALA A 137 1.39 -10.65 15.19
CA ALA A 137 1.23 -9.83 13.98
C ALA A 137 0.41 -10.61 12.94
N VAL A 138 -0.90 -10.40 12.91
CA VAL A 138 -1.83 -11.18 12.08
C VAL A 138 -2.26 -10.39 10.85
N ASP A 139 -1.62 -10.69 9.71
CA ASP A 139 -1.97 -10.18 8.38
C ASP A 139 -2.85 -11.16 7.59
N GLY A 140 -3.11 -10.86 6.33
CA GLY A 140 -3.85 -11.75 5.44
C GLY A 140 -3.15 -13.09 5.15
N ASN A 141 -1.82 -13.17 5.26
CA ASN A 141 -1.05 -14.41 5.11
C ASN A 141 -1.25 -15.28 6.34
N VAL A 142 -1.07 -14.71 7.52
CA VAL A 142 -1.26 -15.41 8.80
C VAL A 142 -2.69 -15.91 8.94
N LEU A 143 -3.70 -15.07 8.62
CA LEU A 143 -5.11 -15.49 8.62
C LEU A 143 -5.36 -16.70 7.72
N ARG A 144 -4.77 -16.75 6.54
CA ARG A 144 -4.89 -17.88 5.62
C ARG A 144 -4.21 -19.13 6.14
N VAL A 145 -2.98 -19.01 6.63
CA VAL A 145 -2.22 -20.09 7.22
C VAL A 145 -2.97 -20.71 8.39
N MET A 146 -3.43 -19.89 9.32
CA MET A 146 -4.16 -20.36 10.51
C MET A 146 -5.51 -20.97 10.15
N ALA A 147 -6.29 -20.36 9.25
CA ALA A 147 -7.57 -20.91 8.81
C ALA A 147 -7.39 -22.31 8.19
N ARG A 148 -6.34 -22.54 7.39
CA ARG A 148 -6.02 -23.84 6.81
C ARG A 148 -5.49 -24.82 7.84
N LEU A 149 -4.58 -24.39 8.71
CA LEU A 149 -4.01 -25.22 9.79
C LEU A 149 -5.12 -25.77 10.69
N LEU A 150 -6.05 -24.92 11.11
CA LEU A 150 -7.13 -25.27 12.04
C LEU A 150 -8.36 -25.88 11.34
N GLY A 151 -8.48 -25.78 10.02
CA GLY A 151 -9.70 -26.14 9.29
C GLY A 151 -10.86 -25.20 9.52
N ASP A 152 -10.56 -23.92 9.86
CA ASP A 152 -11.58 -22.92 10.24
C ASP A 152 -12.23 -22.31 8.99
N ASP A 153 -13.56 -22.44 8.89
CA ASP A 153 -14.39 -21.94 7.78
C ASP A 153 -15.02 -20.57 8.08
N SER A 154 -14.63 -19.93 9.17
CA SER A 154 -15.06 -18.57 9.50
C SER A 154 -14.57 -17.57 8.47
N ASP A 155 -15.40 -16.55 8.16
CA ASP A 155 -15.01 -15.49 7.24
C ASP A 155 -13.86 -14.65 7.81
N ILE A 156 -12.66 -14.79 7.24
CA ILE A 156 -11.45 -14.11 7.72
C ILE A 156 -11.46 -12.58 7.54
N LEU A 157 -12.48 -12.02 6.88
CA LEU A 157 -12.65 -10.56 6.77
C LEU A 157 -13.37 -9.95 7.96
N LYS A 158 -13.99 -10.77 8.84
CA LYS A 158 -14.67 -10.28 10.03
C LYS A 158 -13.67 -9.96 11.14
N GLU A 159 -13.86 -8.83 11.81
CA GLU A 159 -13.01 -8.41 12.93
C GLU A 159 -13.00 -9.42 14.10
N LYS A 160 -14.17 -10.07 14.38
CA LYS A 160 -14.26 -11.14 15.37
C LYS A 160 -13.30 -12.28 15.02
N THR A 161 -13.34 -12.78 13.78
CA THR A 161 -12.47 -13.87 13.32
C THR A 161 -10.99 -13.49 13.42
N LYS A 162 -10.63 -12.24 13.06
CA LYS A 162 -9.25 -11.75 13.20
C LYS A 162 -8.76 -11.76 14.64
N LYS A 163 -9.60 -11.34 15.59
CA LYS A 163 -9.27 -11.38 17.02
C LYS A 163 -9.09 -12.81 17.51
N GLU A 164 -10.03 -13.70 17.19
CA GLU A 164 -9.94 -15.12 17.56
C GLU A 164 -8.67 -15.76 16.98
N MET A 165 -8.31 -15.45 15.74
CA MET A 165 -7.05 -15.94 15.13
C MET A 165 -5.82 -15.36 15.82
N ALA A 166 -5.84 -14.09 16.23
CA ALA A 166 -4.74 -13.49 17.00
C ALA A 166 -4.56 -14.18 18.35
N GLU A 167 -5.63 -14.53 19.03
CA GLU A 167 -5.61 -15.32 20.27
C GLU A 167 -4.99 -16.71 20.02
N ARG A 168 -5.37 -17.39 18.94
CA ARG A 168 -4.77 -18.69 18.56
C ARG A 168 -3.29 -18.59 18.23
N VAL A 169 -2.88 -17.52 17.52
CA VAL A 169 -1.45 -17.27 17.27
C VAL A 169 -0.69 -17.03 18.57
N MET A 170 -1.30 -16.28 19.52
CA MET A 170 -0.70 -16.02 20.84
C MET A 170 -0.55 -17.29 21.68
N GLU A 171 -1.49 -18.24 21.61
CA GLU A 171 -1.41 -19.53 22.30
C GLU A 171 -0.20 -20.36 21.89
N ILE A 172 0.19 -20.31 20.60
CA ILE A 172 1.30 -21.09 20.04
C ILE A 172 2.60 -20.30 19.93
N MET A 173 2.60 -19.01 20.23
CA MET A 173 3.77 -18.16 20.13
C MET A 173 4.77 -18.49 21.24
N PRO A 174 6.07 -18.72 20.95
CA PRO A 174 7.08 -18.98 21.97
C PRO A 174 7.34 -17.72 22.81
N ASP A 175 7.86 -17.92 24.04
CA ASP A 175 8.19 -16.82 24.96
C ASP A 175 9.39 -16.00 24.51
N GLN A 176 10.24 -16.55 23.66
CA GLN A 176 11.41 -15.90 23.04
C GLN A 176 11.34 -16.03 21.53
N ARG A 177 11.95 -15.10 20.81
CA ARG A 177 11.97 -15.05 19.35
C ARG A 177 10.57 -14.79 18.76
N ALA A 178 9.79 -13.94 19.41
CA ALA A 178 8.45 -13.54 18.96
C ALA A 178 8.50 -12.90 17.55
N GLY A 179 9.52 -12.10 17.29
CA GLY A 179 9.75 -11.48 15.98
C GLY A 179 10.02 -12.50 14.89
N ASP A 180 10.88 -13.49 15.12
CA ASP A 180 11.14 -14.58 14.17
C ASP A 180 9.88 -15.41 13.91
N PHE A 181 9.10 -15.68 14.96
CA PHE A 181 7.87 -16.47 14.84
C PHE A 181 6.81 -15.77 13.98
N ASN A 182 6.56 -14.48 14.21
CA ASN A 182 5.65 -13.69 13.38
C ASN A 182 6.13 -13.59 11.92
N GLN A 183 7.43 -13.32 11.72
CA GLN A 183 8.01 -13.31 10.37
C GLN A 183 7.90 -14.67 9.68
N ALA A 184 8.11 -15.76 10.41
CA ALA A 184 7.99 -17.11 9.89
C ALA A 184 6.57 -17.45 9.43
N LEU A 185 5.53 -17.03 10.19
CA LEU A 185 4.13 -17.18 9.80
C LEU A 185 3.79 -16.41 8.53
N ILE A 186 4.22 -15.16 8.46
CA ILE A 186 4.03 -14.30 7.29
C ILE A 186 4.73 -14.90 6.07
N GLU A 187 5.99 -15.35 6.24
CA GLU A 187 6.80 -15.94 5.17
C GLU A 187 6.19 -17.26 4.67
N LEU A 188 5.76 -18.15 5.59
CA LEU A 188 5.07 -19.38 5.23
C LEU A 188 3.83 -19.09 4.36
N GLY A 189 3.06 -18.10 4.72
CA GLY A 189 1.94 -17.64 3.92
C GLY A 189 2.36 -17.07 2.56
N ALA A 190 3.47 -16.35 2.50
CA ALA A 190 3.92 -15.69 1.29
C ALA A 190 4.47 -16.63 0.23
N ILE A 191 5.21 -17.69 0.61
CA ILE A 191 5.97 -18.53 -0.33
C ILE A 191 5.59 -20.00 -0.38
N VAL A 192 4.90 -20.52 0.64
CA VAL A 192 4.46 -21.94 0.69
C VAL A 192 2.93 -22.02 0.66
N CYS A 193 2.25 -21.47 1.66
CA CYS A 193 0.80 -21.51 1.78
C CYS A 193 0.14 -20.35 0.98
N VAL A 194 0.41 -20.29 -0.32
CA VAL A 194 0.05 -19.18 -1.20
C VAL A 194 -1.46 -18.97 -1.37
N PRO A 195 -1.93 -17.72 -1.67
CA PRO A 195 -3.35 -17.42 -1.85
C PRO A 195 -3.92 -17.86 -3.19
N ASN A 196 -3.09 -17.91 -4.22
CA ASN A 196 -3.47 -18.21 -5.60
C ASN A 196 -2.63 -19.37 -6.13
N GLY A 197 -3.24 -20.24 -6.91
CA GLY A 197 -2.60 -21.47 -7.37
C GLY A 197 -2.54 -22.56 -6.30
N GLU A 198 -1.73 -23.56 -6.53
CA GLU A 198 -1.56 -24.70 -5.63
C GLU A 198 -0.50 -24.40 -4.56
N PRO A 199 -0.82 -24.48 -3.27
CA PRO A 199 0.17 -24.33 -2.22
C PRO A 199 1.15 -25.50 -2.21
N LYS A 200 2.38 -25.22 -1.80
CA LYS A 200 3.47 -26.20 -1.72
C LYS A 200 3.41 -26.98 -0.39
N CYS A 201 2.34 -27.75 -0.19
CA CYS A 201 2.10 -28.41 1.09
C CYS A 201 3.22 -29.38 1.50
N CYS A 202 3.89 -30.04 0.54
CA CYS A 202 5.02 -30.93 0.81
C CYS A 202 6.28 -30.20 1.31
N GLU A 203 6.39 -28.87 1.14
CA GLU A 203 7.47 -28.02 1.68
C GLU A 203 7.07 -27.36 3.01
N CYS A 204 5.83 -27.60 3.48
CA CYS A 204 5.28 -26.94 4.67
C CYS A 204 5.76 -27.64 5.96
N PRO A 205 6.33 -26.92 6.94
CA PRO A 205 6.74 -27.52 8.21
C PRO A 205 5.57 -28.07 9.06
N TRP A 206 4.34 -27.82 8.63
CA TRP A 206 3.10 -28.24 9.30
C TRP A 206 2.23 -29.18 8.47
N ASP A 207 2.77 -29.81 7.43
CA ASP A 207 2.03 -30.69 6.53
C ASP A 207 1.28 -31.81 7.25
N THR A 208 1.93 -32.45 8.22
CA THR A 208 1.41 -33.60 8.99
C THR A 208 0.26 -33.24 9.93
N VAL A 209 0.20 -31.97 10.38
CA VAL A 209 -0.80 -31.49 11.36
C VAL A 209 -1.84 -30.56 10.74
N CYS A 210 -1.65 -30.13 9.50
CA CYS A 210 -2.57 -29.21 8.82
C CYS A 210 -3.90 -29.88 8.47
N THR A 211 -4.99 -29.41 9.09
CA THR A 211 -6.34 -29.94 8.86
C THR A 211 -6.76 -29.81 7.41
N ALA A 212 -6.55 -28.63 6.80
CA ALA A 212 -6.95 -28.39 5.41
C ALA A 212 -6.21 -29.31 4.41
N TYR A 213 -4.96 -29.67 4.67
CA TYR A 213 -4.21 -30.59 3.83
C TYR A 213 -4.68 -32.04 3.99
N ARG A 214 -4.90 -32.47 5.24
CA ARG A 214 -5.35 -33.84 5.56
C ARG A 214 -6.78 -34.13 5.11
N GLU A 215 -7.64 -33.12 5.10
CA GLU A 215 -9.09 -33.26 4.80
C GLU A 215 -9.47 -32.70 3.42
N ASP A 216 -8.48 -32.36 2.57
CA ASP A 216 -8.70 -31.82 1.22
C ASP A 216 -9.56 -30.53 1.21
N LEU A 217 -9.30 -29.63 2.16
CA LEU A 217 -10.01 -28.35 2.31
C LEU A 217 -9.25 -27.16 1.73
N ILE A 218 -8.07 -27.35 1.15
CA ILE A 218 -7.18 -26.28 0.64
C ILE A 218 -7.92 -25.32 -0.31
N GLY A 219 -8.68 -25.88 -1.25
CA GLY A 219 -9.43 -25.08 -2.23
C GLY A 219 -10.64 -24.33 -1.65
N ARG A 220 -11.09 -24.69 -0.44
CA ARG A 220 -12.24 -24.08 0.26
C ARG A 220 -11.82 -23.04 1.29
N LEU A 221 -10.60 -23.12 1.82
CA LEU A 221 -10.08 -22.26 2.88
C LEU A 221 -8.95 -21.34 2.38
N PRO A 222 -8.89 -20.13 2.85
CA PRO A 222 -9.80 -19.48 3.81
C PRO A 222 -11.10 -19.00 3.17
N VAL A 223 -12.17 -18.92 3.95
CA VAL A 223 -13.44 -18.34 3.50
C VAL A 223 -13.36 -16.81 3.48
N LYS A 224 -13.77 -16.22 2.37
CA LYS A 224 -13.92 -14.76 2.18
C LYS A 224 -15.25 -14.47 1.53
N LYS A 225 -16.12 -13.73 2.22
CA LYS A 225 -17.38 -13.31 1.62
C LYS A 225 -17.16 -12.25 0.54
N PRO A 226 -17.94 -12.26 -0.55
CA PRO A 226 -17.79 -11.31 -1.63
C PRO A 226 -18.00 -9.86 -1.13
N LYS A 227 -17.16 -8.95 -1.60
CA LYS A 227 -17.30 -7.51 -1.35
C LYS A 227 -18.46 -6.92 -2.17
N LYS A 228 -19.00 -5.78 -1.70
CA LYS A 228 -19.99 -4.99 -2.47
C LYS A 228 -19.40 -4.60 -3.84
N LYS A 229 -20.26 -4.50 -4.85
CA LYS A 229 -19.89 -4.01 -6.19
C LYS A 229 -19.36 -2.58 -6.08
N ARG A 230 -18.32 -2.25 -6.87
CA ARG A 230 -17.76 -0.91 -6.95
C ARG A 230 -18.71 0.03 -7.69
N LYS A 231 -18.68 1.31 -7.33
CA LYS A 231 -19.28 2.38 -8.13
C LYS A 231 -18.41 2.61 -9.37
N ILE A 232 -19.02 2.73 -10.54
CA ILE A 232 -18.30 3.09 -11.76
C ILE A 232 -18.51 4.58 -12.01
N GLU A 233 -17.40 5.31 -12.22
CA GLU A 233 -17.40 6.71 -12.61
C GLU A 233 -16.70 6.85 -13.96
N LYS A 234 -17.35 7.55 -14.88
CA LYS A 234 -16.75 7.95 -16.16
C LYS A 234 -16.11 9.30 -15.99
N ARG A 235 -14.89 9.46 -16.50
CA ARG A 235 -14.13 10.71 -16.42
C ARG A 235 -13.50 11.04 -17.76
N THR A 236 -13.51 12.33 -18.10
CA THR A 236 -12.72 12.89 -19.20
C THR A 236 -11.49 13.55 -18.59
N VAL A 237 -10.31 13.13 -19.01
CA VAL A 237 -9.01 13.61 -18.52
C VAL A 237 -8.37 14.46 -19.59
N PHE A 238 -7.93 15.66 -19.23
CA PHE A 238 -7.29 16.61 -20.16
C PHE A 238 -5.80 16.65 -19.87
N VAL A 239 -5.01 16.31 -20.86
CA VAL A 239 -3.55 16.53 -20.87
C VAL A 239 -3.32 17.83 -21.62
N ILE A 240 -3.13 18.92 -20.90
CA ILE A 240 -3.01 20.26 -21.48
C ILE A 240 -1.54 20.66 -21.43
N GLU A 241 -0.93 20.87 -22.59
CA GLU A 241 0.49 21.15 -22.69
C GLU A 241 0.82 22.31 -23.62
N THR A 242 1.97 22.92 -23.36
CA THR A 242 2.74 23.72 -24.32
C THR A 242 4.03 22.98 -24.66
N ASP A 243 4.92 23.56 -25.45
CA ASP A 243 6.22 22.95 -25.75
C ASP A 243 6.99 22.56 -24.48
N SER A 244 6.94 23.39 -23.43
CA SER A 244 7.78 23.22 -22.22
C SER A 244 7.00 23.02 -20.93
N MET A 245 5.70 23.26 -20.90
CA MET A 245 4.88 23.25 -19.69
C MET A 245 3.67 22.32 -19.83
N VAL A 246 3.13 21.92 -18.70
CA VAL A 246 1.90 21.12 -18.59
C VAL A 246 1.02 21.70 -17.46
N ALA A 247 -0.28 21.68 -17.69
CA ALA A 247 -1.25 22.12 -16.69
C ALA A 247 -1.62 20.97 -15.76
N LEU A 248 -1.59 21.23 -14.46
CA LEU A 248 -2.02 20.33 -13.41
C LEU A 248 -3.15 20.97 -12.59
N HIS A 249 -3.92 20.12 -11.95
CA HIS A 249 -4.93 20.52 -10.97
C HIS A 249 -4.57 19.89 -9.62
N LYS A 250 -4.62 20.67 -8.54
CA LYS A 250 -4.45 20.15 -7.18
C LYS A 250 -5.79 19.76 -6.60
N ARG A 251 -5.94 18.50 -6.24
CA ARG A 251 -7.18 18.00 -5.64
C ARG A 251 -7.43 18.60 -4.26
N GLU A 252 -8.71 18.66 -3.90
CA GLU A 252 -9.12 19.07 -2.55
C GLU A 252 -8.49 18.19 -1.46
N GLU A 253 -8.36 18.76 -0.25
CA GLU A 253 -7.79 18.10 0.94
C GLU A 253 -8.63 16.91 1.46
N LYS A 254 -9.78 16.62 0.83
CA LYS A 254 -10.69 15.54 1.21
C LYS A 254 -11.10 14.68 0.01
N GLY A 255 -11.37 13.42 0.26
CA GLY A 255 -11.86 12.50 -0.76
C GLY A 255 -10.78 11.57 -1.33
N LEU A 256 -11.06 10.98 -2.50
CA LEU A 256 -10.16 10.08 -3.18
C LEU A 256 -8.97 10.87 -3.74
N LEU A 257 -7.74 10.39 -3.50
CA LEU A 257 -6.50 11.05 -3.92
C LEU A 257 -6.36 12.50 -3.39
N ALA A 258 -6.91 12.79 -2.21
CA ALA A 258 -6.93 14.11 -1.61
C ALA A 258 -5.56 14.80 -1.60
N GLY A 259 -5.51 16.10 -1.93
CA GLY A 259 -4.32 16.95 -1.91
C GLY A 259 -3.20 16.53 -2.88
N LEU A 260 -3.43 15.57 -3.78
CA LEU A 260 -2.47 15.19 -4.81
C LEU A 260 -2.67 16.00 -6.09
N TRP A 261 -1.62 16.07 -6.89
CA TRP A 261 -1.67 16.63 -8.20
C TRP A 261 -2.23 15.63 -9.22
N GLU A 262 -2.97 16.14 -10.21
CA GLU A 262 -3.53 15.32 -11.28
C GLU A 262 -3.61 16.09 -12.59
N PHE A 263 -3.74 15.39 -13.69
CA PHE A 263 -4.21 16.02 -14.92
C PHE A 263 -5.65 16.49 -14.71
N PRO A 264 -6.01 17.71 -15.14
CA PRO A 264 -7.37 18.23 -15.04
C PRO A 264 -8.38 17.21 -15.56
N ASN A 265 -9.43 16.97 -14.80
CA ASN A 265 -10.43 15.98 -15.23
C ASN A 265 -11.80 16.28 -14.66
N ILE A 266 -12.82 15.91 -15.41
CA ILE A 266 -14.21 16.12 -15.05
C ILE A 266 -15.01 14.82 -15.06
N LEU A 267 -16.10 14.78 -14.31
CA LEU A 267 -17.06 13.69 -14.37
C LEU A 267 -17.88 13.81 -15.66
N GLY A 268 -17.97 12.71 -16.40
CA GLY A 268 -18.75 12.63 -17.62
C GLY A 268 -18.13 11.67 -18.63
N LYS A 269 -18.97 11.20 -19.55
CA LYS A 269 -18.50 10.46 -20.72
C LYS A 269 -17.92 11.48 -21.71
N CYS A 270 -16.70 11.22 -22.17
CA CYS A 270 -16.04 12.05 -23.17
C CYS A 270 -16.91 12.20 -24.43
N SER A 271 -17.22 13.43 -24.80
CA SER A 271 -17.89 13.83 -26.03
C SER A 271 -17.34 15.17 -26.50
N GLN A 272 -17.50 15.49 -27.77
CA GLN A 272 -17.04 16.75 -28.31
C GLN A 272 -17.62 17.95 -27.59
N ASP A 273 -18.95 17.98 -27.40
CA ASP A 273 -19.63 19.07 -26.70
C ASP A 273 -19.09 19.28 -25.29
N LEU A 274 -18.86 18.20 -24.51
CA LEU A 274 -18.32 18.27 -23.17
C LEU A 274 -16.89 18.82 -23.15
N VAL A 275 -16.07 18.41 -24.11
CA VAL A 275 -14.68 18.89 -24.25
C VAL A 275 -14.67 20.37 -24.58
N GLU A 276 -15.42 20.81 -25.58
CA GLU A 276 -15.50 22.21 -25.99
C GLU A 276 -16.03 23.11 -24.86
N GLU A 277 -17.12 22.73 -24.20
CA GLU A 277 -17.65 23.45 -23.04
C GLU A 277 -16.63 23.60 -21.89
N THR A 278 -15.87 22.54 -21.63
CA THR A 278 -14.85 22.54 -20.58
C THR A 278 -13.67 23.46 -20.94
N LEU A 279 -13.17 23.35 -22.16
CA LEU A 279 -12.07 24.17 -22.65
C LEU A 279 -12.45 25.66 -22.72
N ASP A 280 -13.65 25.97 -23.16
CA ASP A 280 -14.21 27.34 -23.14
C ASP A 280 -14.26 27.88 -21.70
N GLY A 281 -14.69 27.06 -20.74
CA GLY A 281 -14.74 27.42 -19.32
C GLY A 281 -13.35 27.72 -18.72
N TRP A 282 -12.31 27.09 -19.23
CA TRP A 282 -10.91 27.36 -18.85
C TRP A 282 -10.22 28.46 -19.70
N GLY A 283 -10.96 29.09 -20.62
CA GLY A 283 -10.44 30.19 -21.49
C GLY A 283 -9.59 29.68 -22.65
N MET A 284 -9.80 28.45 -23.12
CA MET A 284 -9.02 27.76 -24.15
C MET A 284 -9.83 27.51 -25.45
N SER A 285 -10.72 28.43 -25.83
CA SER A 285 -11.63 28.25 -26.96
C SER A 285 -10.94 28.06 -28.32
N ASP A 286 -9.75 28.62 -28.50
CA ASP A 286 -8.98 28.57 -29.75
C ASP A 286 -7.85 27.52 -29.73
N CYS A 287 -7.97 26.45 -28.93
CA CYS A 287 -6.96 25.40 -28.84
C CYS A 287 -7.14 24.30 -29.89
N VAL A 288 -6.06 23.56 -30.13
CA VAL A 288 -6.11 22.31 -30.89
C VAL A 288 -6.17 21.16 -29.90
N TYR A 289 -7.12 20.27 -30.08
CA TYR A 289 -7.20 19.06 -29.24
C TYR A 289 -7.47 17.80 -30.06
N GLU A 290 -7.06 16.67 -29.49
CA GLU A 290 -7.32 15.33 -30.03
C GLU A 290 -7.70 14.35 -28.92
N PHE A 291 -8.55 13.37 -29.27
CA PHE A 291 -8.89 12.28 -28.36
C PHE A 291 -7.74 11.27 -28.32
N THR A 292 -7.39 10.85 -27.10
CA THR A 292 -6.27 9.95 -26.89
C THR A 292 -6.72 8.64 -26.23
N HIS A 293 -5.96 8.14 -25.27
CA HIS A 293 -6.14 6.83 -24.67
C HIS A 293 -7.45 6.73 -23.88
N GLU A 294 -8.06 5.53 -23.95
CA GLU A 294 -9.10 5.12 -23.02
C GLU A 294 -8.53 4.07 -22.06
N GLY A 295 -8.95 4.14 -20.81
CA GLY A 295 -8.50 3.17 -19.84
C GLY A 295 -9.32 3.16 -18.56
N LYS A 296 -8.94 2.30 -17.64
CA LYS A 296 -9.61 2.22 -16.34
C LYS A 296 -8.61 2.11 -15.21
N HIS A 297 -8.97 2.69 -14.07
CA HIS A 297 -8.26 2.48 -12.82
C HIS A 297 -9.22 2.02 -11.74
N ILE A 298 -8.79 1.05 -10.93
CA ILE A 298 -9.63 0.39 -9.94
C ILE A 298 -9.15 0.74 -8.53
N PHE A 299 -9.95 1.54 -7.82
CA PHE A 299 -9.79 1.79 -6.40
C PHE A 299 -10.56 0.77 -5.55
N SER A 300 -10.43 0.83 -4.24
CA SER A 300 -11.10 -0.12 -3.33
C SER A 300 -12.62 -0.15 -3.50
N HIS A 301 -13.26 0.99 -3.74
CA HIS A 301 -14.72 1.15 -3.76
C HIS A 301 -15.26 1.82 -5.04
N ILE A 302 -14.39 2.35 -5.88
CA ILE A 302 -14.73 3.05 -7.13
C ILE A 302 -13.85 2.47 -8.26
N GLU A 303 -14.42 2.39 -9.47
CA GLU A 303 -13.72 2.16 -10.73
C GLU A 303 -13.86 3.42 -11.58
N TRP A 304 -12.76 4.01 -11.98
CA TRP A 304 -12.76 5.07 -12.99
C TRP A 304 -12.59 4.47 -14.36
N GLN A 305 -13.50 4.85 -15.27
CA GLN A 305 -13.38 4.63 -16.70
C GLN A 305 -13.09 5.98 -17.33
N MET A 306 -11.89 6.12 -17.88
CA MET A 306 -11.31 7.39 -18.27
C MET A 306 -11.07 7.45 -19.78
N SER A 307 -11.35 8.60 -20.38
CA SER A 307 -11.01 8.91 -21.76
C SER A 307 -10.17 10.18 -21.78
N GLY A 308 -9.04 10.16 -22.49
CA GLY A 308 -8.10 11.26 -22.57
C GLY A 308 -8.38 12.22 -23.71
N VAL A 309 -8.04 13.47 -23.49
CA VAL A 309 -8.00 14.56 -24.48
C VAL A 309 -6.65 15.24 -24.35
N LEU A 310 -5.85 15.22 -25.40
CA LEU A 310 -4.60 15.99 -25.49
C LEU A 310 -4.93 17.37 -26.05
N VAL A 311 -4.51 18.41 -25.34
CA VAL A 311 -4.74 19.82 -25.71
C VAL A 311 -3.41 20.52 -25.86
N SER A 312 -3.14 21.01 -27.05
CA SER A 312 -1.89 21.73 -27.37
C SER A 312 -2.13 23.23 -27.47
N LEU A 313 -1.37 23.98 -26.71
CA LEU A 313 -1.41 25.44 -26.65
C LEU A 313 -0.03 26.03 -27.02
N LYS A 314 -0.01 27.26 -27.52
CA LYS A 314 1.25 27.98 -27.78
C LYS A 314 1.84 28.54 -26.50
N GLU A 315 1.01 29.02 -25.60
CA GLU A 315 1.39 29.66 -24.33
C GLU A 315 0.43 29.22 -23.22
N PRO A 316 0.86 29.21 -21.95
CA PRO A 316 0.00 28.94 -20.82
C PRO A 316 -1.18 29.94 -20.73
N VAL A 317 -2.35 29.44 -20.41
CA VAL A 317 -3.55 30.24 -20.17
C VAL A 317 -3.72 30.43 -18.67
N GLU A 318 -4.02 31.64 -18.23
CA GLU A 318 -4.29 31.95 -16.83
C GLU A 318 -5.65 31.37 -16.40
N SER A 319 -5.65 30.54 -15.37
CA SER A 319 -6.85 29.90 -14.83
C SER A 319 -6.69 29.71 -13.32
N GLU A 320 -7.75 29.97 -12.55
CA GLU A 320 -7.74 29.71 -11.09
C GLU A 320 -7.68 28.24 -10.73
N GLU A 321 -8.11 27.36 -11.64
CA GLU A 321 -8.17 25.91 -11.42
C GLU A 321 -6.92 25.17 -11.85
N LEU A 322 -6.05 25.82 -12.65
CA LEU A 322 -4.91 25.16 -13.28
C LEU A 322 -3.58 25.78 -12.81
N THR A 323 -2.63 24.90 -12.53
CA THR A 323 -1.25 25.27 -12.20
C THR A 323 -0.34 24.79 -13.33
N TRP A 324 0.38 25.69 -13.96
CA TRP A 324 1.35 25.37 -14.99
C TRP A 324 2.70 25.07 -14.38
N VAL A 325 3.23 23.88 -14.72
CA VAL A 325 4.53 23.41 -14.26
C VAL A 325 5.41 23.04 -15.46
N SER A 326 6.73 23.14 -15.32
CA SER A 326 7.59 22.66 -16.38
C SER A 326 7.50 21.14 -16.50
N LYS A 327 7.69 20.59 -17.71
CA LYS A 327 7.71 19.14 -17.92
C LYS A 327 8.82 18.48 -17.09
N LYS A 328 9.93 19.19 -16.82
CA LYS A 328 11.00 18.74 -15.94
C LYS A 328 10.54 18.65 -14.48
N ASP A 329 9.90 19.71 -13.96
CA ASP A 329 9.43 19.73 -12.57
C ASP A 329 8.34 18.67 -12.33
N LEU A 330 7.48 18.42 -13.35
CA LEU A 330 6.52 17.32 -13.30
C LEU A 330 7.21 15.98 -12.99
N GLU A 331 8.35 15.70 -13.62
CA GLU A 331 9.10 14.46 -13.39
C GLU A 331 9.81 14.44 -12.04
N GLU A 332 10.35 15.57 -11.60
CA GLU A 332 11.23 15.64 -10.43
C GLU A 332 10.48 15.97 -9.12
N GLU A 333 9.43 16.78 -9.18
CA GLU A 333 8.81 17.34 -7.97
C GLU A 333 7.35 16.94 -7.74
N TYR A 334 6.57 16.78 -8.81
CA TYR A 334 5.13 16.55 -8.69
C TYR A 334 4.77 15.07 -8.68
N ALA A 335 4.08 14.60 -7.64
CA ALA A 335 3.59 13.22 -7.55
C ALA A 335 2.25 13.07 -8.26
N ILE A 336 2.25 12.34 -9.37
CA ILE A 336 1.03 12.03 -10.13
C ILE A 336 0.57 10.60 -9.77
N PRO A 337 -0.68 10.41 -9.32
CA PRO A 337 -1.21 9.08 -9.04
C PRO A 337 -1.16 8.15 -10.25
N SER A 338 -0.83 6.88 -10.02
CA SER A 338 -0.76 5.85 -11.07
C SER A 338 -2.06 5.67 -11.88
N ALA A 339 -3.17 6.22 -11.40
CA ALA A 339 -4.42 6.30 -12.16
C ALA A 339 -4.28 7.09 -13.46
N PHE A 340 -3.34 8.03 -13.51
CA PHE A 340 -3.11 8.92 -14.64
C PHE A 340 -1.87 8.56 -15.46
N GLU A 341 -1.15 7.48 -15.14
CA GLU A 341 0.12 7.11 -15.79
C GLU A 341 -0.03 6.98 -17.32
N MET A 342 -1.11 6.35 -17.77
CA MET A 342 -1.37 6.19 -19.21
C MET A 342 -1.51 7.53 -19.96
N PHE A 343 -1.90 8.59 -19.27
CA PHE A 343 -2.02 9.94 -19.86
C PHE A 343 -0.71 10.69 -19.82
N ARG A 344 0.17 10.38 -18.87
CA ARG A 344 1.54 10.90 -18.81
C ARG A 344 2.36 10.48 -20.05
N GLU A 345 2.14 9.26 -20.55
CA GLU A 345 2.77 8.76 -21.78
C GLU A 345 2.34 9.54 -23.01
N SER A 346 1.21 10.28 -22.96
CA SER A 346 0.75 11.14 -24.07
C SER A 346 1.49 12.48 -24.16
N LEU A 347 2.22 12.88 -23.11
CA LEU A 347 3.01 14.11 -23.14
C LEU A 347 4.15 13.99 -24.16
N GLN A 348 4.30 15.00 -25.00
CA GLN A 348 5.41 15.05 -25.93
C GLN A 348 6.72 15.19 -25.17
N SER A 349 7.68 14.29 -25.46
CA SER A 349 9.00 14.36 -24.86
C SER A 349 9.71 15.64 -25.30
N VAL A 350 10.24 16.38 -24.31
CA VAL A 350 11.17 17.50 -24.59
C VAL A 350 12.50 16.87 -24.97
N TYR A 351 12.82 16.85 -26.28
CA TYR A 351 14.14 16.54 -26.80
C TYR A 351 14.75 17.78 -27.43
#